data_a0f37ef8fcb355e4e267a02972c97b26
#
_entry.id   a0f37ef8fcb355e4e267a02972c97b26
#
_cell.length_a   1.000
_cell.length_b   1.000
_cell.length_c   1.000
_cell.angle_alpha   90.00
_cell.angle_beta   90.00
_cell.angle_gamma   90.00
#
_symmetry.space_group_name_H-M   'P 1'
#
loop_
_entity.id
_entity.type
_entity.pdbx_description
1 polymer ?
#
loop_
_entity_poly.entity_id
_entity_poly.type
_entity_poly.pdbx_seq_one_letter_code
_entity_poly.pdbx_strand_id
1 'polypeptide(L)'
;PLYTIEHHLSADDFETLEKAAVEAFKLGYEVTEPEELEVEEGDTVICCDILSECALNAELIDAQVEQLMNLAEKYDVEYDGWGTYFEDPNGEEGEDGDDED
;
A
#
# COMPACT_ATOMS: atom_id res chain seq x y z
N PRO A 1 -15.36 14.16 0.92
CA PRO A 1 -15.22 12.74 1.22
C PRO A 1 -13.76 12.33 1.27
N LEU A 2 -13.51 11.30 2.04
CA LEU A 2 -12.17 10.77 2.17
C LEU A 2 -11.98 9.57 1.26
N TYR A 3 -10.78 9.43 0.75
CA TYR A 3 -10.43 8.28 -0.06
C TYR A 3 -9.35 7.50 0.65
N THR A 4 -9.30 6.23 0.42
CA THR A 4 -8.22 5.40 0.94
C THR A 4 -7.14 5.32 -0.13
N ILE A 5 -5.95 5.78 0.23
CA ILE A 5 -4.81 5.73 -0.66
C ILE A 5 -3.98 4.53 -0.24
N GLU A 6 -3.74 3.65 -1.19
CA GLU A 6 -3.07 2.40 -0.91
C GLU A 6 -1.72 2.41 -1.60
N HIS A 7 -0.65 2.28 -0.84
CA HIS A 7 0.69 2.19 -1.42
C HIS A 7 1.19 0.77 -1.23
N HIS A 8 1.91 0.26 -2.20
CA HIS A 8 2.33 -1.14 -2.18
C HIS A 8 3.83 -1.23 -2.02
N LEU A 9 4.26 -2.01 -1.04
CA LEU A 9 5.67 -2.24 -0.81
C LEU A 9 5.95 -3.73 -0.90
N SER A 10 7.14 -4.08 -1.36
CA SER A 10 7.54 -5.48 -1.41
C SER A 10 9.03 -5.60 -1.12
N ALA A 11 9.44 -6.77 -0.69
CA ALA A 11 10.84 -7.03 -0.38
C ALA A 11 11.10 -8.53 -0.53
N ASP A 12 12.38 -8.86 -0.59
CA ASP A 12 12.76 -10.25 -0.73
C ASP A 12 12.60 -11.04 0.54
N ASP A 13 12.66 -10.39 1.69
CA ASP A 13 12.51 -11.13 2.93
C ASP A 13 11.61 -10.36 3.89
N PHE A 14 11.06 -11.12 4.81
CA PHE A 14 10.05 -10.60 5.72
C PHE A 14 10.63 -9.55 6.65
N GLU A 15 11.83 -9.79 7.13
CA GLU A 15 12.43 -8.89 8.11
C GLU A 15 12.65 -7.51 7.55
N THR A 16 13.13 -7.46 6.32
CA THR A 16 13.37 -6.19 5.64
C THR A 16 12.07 -5.42 5.46
N LEU A 17 11.04 -6.12 5.00
CA LEU A 17 9.77 -5.46 4.79
C LEU A 17 9.16 -5.02 6.10
N GLU A 18 9.29 -5.82 7.13
CA GLU A 18 8.72 -5.50 8.42
C GLU A 18 9.31 -4.20 8.98
N LYS A 19 10.60 -4.00 8.81
CA LYS A 19 11.20 -2.77 9.27
C LYS A 19 10.61 -1.55 8.59
N ALA A 20 10.43 -1.64 7.28
CA ALA A 20 9.83 -0.54 6.54
C ALA A 20 8.38 -0.34 6.97
N ALA A 21 7.66 -1.43 7.19
CA ALA A 21 6.26 -1.33 7.60
C ALA A 21 6.13 -0.66 8.96
N VAL A 22 7.01 -1.00 9.89
CA VAL A 22 6.98 -0.40 11.22
C VAL A 22 7.23 1.11 11.12
N GLU A 23 8.17 1.48 10.28
CA GLU A 23 8.46 2.90 10.10
C GLU A 23 7.24 3.63 9.53
N ALA A 24 6.59 3.04 8.55
CA ALA A 24 5.39 3.64 7.97
C ALA A 24 4.31 3.78 9.04
N PHE A 25 4.17 2.77 9.88
CA PHE A 25 3.19 2.84 10.95
C PHE A 25 3.50 4.00 11.89
N LYS A 26 4.77 4.19 12.20
CA LYS A 26 5.17 5.28 13.07
C LYS A 26 4.92 6.64 12.45
N LEU A 27 4.89 6.70 11.13
CA LEU A 27 4.62 7.95 10.43
C LEU A 27 3.13 8.27 10.38
N GLY A 28 2.30 7.35 10.83
CA GLY A 28 0.87 7.59 10.89
C GLY A 28 0.04 6.82 9.89
N TYR A 29 0.67 5.94 9.12
CA TYR A 29 -0.07 5.16 8.16
C TYR A 29 -0.59 3.88 8.78
N GLU A 30 -1.61 3.31 8.17
CA GLU A 30 -2.04 1.98 8.51
C GLU A 30 -1.28 1.00 7.64
N VAL A 31 -0.92 -0.14 8.19
CA VAL A 31 -0.14 -1.12 7.47
C VAL A 31 -0.82 -2.46 7.56
N THR A 32 -1.01 -3.12 6.42
CA THR A 32 -1.60 -4.45 6.44
C THR A 32 -0.52 -5.46 6.78
N GLU A 33 -0.95 -6.65 7.11
CA GLU A 33 -0.02 -7.72 7.43
C GLU A 33 0.75 -8.13 6.19
N PRO A 34 2.05 -8.35 6.30
CA PRO A 34 2.82 -8.80 5.15
C PRO A 34 2.36 -10.16 4.66
N GLU A 35 2.37 -10.33 3.36
CA GLU A 35 1.97 -11.58 2.74
C GLU A 35 3.07 -12.06 1.83
N GLU A 36 3.25 -13.35 1.82
CA GLU A 36 4.24 -13.96 0.96
C GLU A 36 3.58 -14.36 -0.35
N LEU A 37 4.15 -13.91 -1.45
CA LEU A 37 3.63 -14.23 -2.76
C LEU A 37 4.70 -14.92 -3.59
N GLU A 38 4.28 -15.91 -4.35
CA GLU A 38 5.18 -16.58 -5.26
C GLU A 38 5.08 -15.90 -6.59
N VAL A 39 6.17 -15.36 -7.09
CA VAL A 39 6.11 -14.59 -8.33
C VAL A 39 6.64 -15.33 -9.52
N GLU A 40 7.62 -16.22 -9.33
CA GLU A 40 8.13 -17.03 -10.41
C GLU A 40 8.57 -18.30 -9.80
N GLU A 41 8.93 -19.29 -10.61
CA GLU A 41 9.28 -20.55 -10.04
C GLU A 41 10.39 -20.41 -9.07
N GLY A 42 10.13 -20.78 -7.86
CA GLY A 42 11.12 -20.76 -6.82
C GLY A 42 11.36 -19.44 -6.14
N ASP A 43 10.77 -18.38 -6.64
CA ASP A 43 10.99 -17.07 -6.06
C ASP A 43 9.78 -16.60 -5.30
N THR A 44 10.00 -15.95 -4.17
CA THR A 44 8.91 -15.36 -3.41
C THR A 44 9.25 -13.93 -3.07
N VAL A 45 8.23 -13.12 -2.91
CA VAL A 45 8.38 -11.78 -2.39
C VAL A 45 7.39 -11.60 -1.27
N ILE A 46 7.72 -10.71 -0.36
CA ILE A 46 6.83 -10.37 0.75
C ILE A 46 6.26 -9.00 0.44
N CYS A 47 4.96 -8.86 0.50
CA CYS A 47 4.29 -7.61 0.16
C CYS A 47 3.41 -7.14 1.28
N CYS A 48 3.24 -5.85 1.38
CA CYS A 48 2.25 -5.31 2.29
C CYS A 48 1.73 -4.00 1.70
N ASP A 49 0.60 -3.54 2.24
CA ASP A 49 0.00 -2.29 1.80
C ASP A 49 0.09 -1.27 2.92
N ILE A 50 0.38 -0.05 2.54
CA ILE A 50 0.43 1.08 3.44
C ILE A 50 -0.79 1.94 3.11
N LEU A 51 -1.65 2.15 4.05
CA LEU A 51 -2.93 2.80 3.80
C LEU A 51 -3.01 4.17 4.46
N SER A 52 -3.65 5.08 3.78
CA SER A 52 -3.84 6.41 4.30
C SER A 52 -5.20 6.91 3.87
N GLU A 53 -5.90 7.58 4.78
CA GLU A 53 -7.18 8.19 4.44
C GLU A 53 -6.98 9.69 4.32
N CYS A 54 -7.33 10.23 3.18
CA CYS A 54 -7.20 11.66 2.99
C CYS A 54 -8.05 12.10 1.81
N ALA A 55 -8.19 13.41 1.66
CA ALA A 55 -8.83 13.94 0.48
C ALA A 55 -8.00 13.60 -0.74
N LEU A 56 -8.68 13.44 -1.87
CA LEU A 56 -7.97 13.12 -3.09
C LEU A 56 -7.32 14.39 -3.60
N ASN A 57 -6.10 14.60 -3.19
CA ASN A 57 -5.36 15.81 -3.44
C ASN A 57 -3.98 15.43 -3.94
N ALA A 58 -3.64 15.90 -5.13
CA ALA A 58 -2.39 15.51 -5.77
C ALA A 58 -1.18 15.86 -4.92
N GLU A 59 -1.22 17.02 -4.27
CA GLU A 59 -0.08 17.43 -3.46
C GLU A 59 0.13 16.53 -2.25
N LEU A 60 -0.98 16.14 -1.61
CA LEU A 60 -0.88 15.23 -0.48
C LEU A 60 -0.38 13.87 -0.90
N ILE A 61 -0.89 13.38 -2.03
CA ILE A 61 -0.51 12.06 -2.51
C ILE A 61 0.95 12.08 -2.94
N ASP A 62 1.37 13.13 -3.62
CA ASP A 62 2.77 13.25 -4.01
C ASP A 62 3.69 13.27 -2.81
N ALA A 63 3.30 13.97 -1.76
CA ALA A 63 4.10 14.01 -0.55
C ALA A 63 4.20 12.62 0.09
N GLN A 64 3.09 11.87 0.09
CA GLN A 64 3.11 10.52 0.63
C GLN A 64 3.97 9.61 -0.22
N VAL A 65 3.84 9.70 -1.53
CA VAL A 65 4.64 8.88 -2.43
C VAL A 65 6.11 9.14 -2.20
N GLU A 66 6.49 10.40 -2.13
CA GLU A 66 7.89 10.74 -1.92
C GLU A 66 8.38 10.23 -0.58
N GLN A 67 7.57 10.38 0.44
CA GLN A 67 7.95 9.90 1.77
C GLN A 67 8.15 8.40 1.78
N LEU A 68 7.24 7.68 1.14
CA LEU A 68 7.34 6.22 1.14
C LEU A 68 8.42 5.72 0.21
N MET A 69 8.68 6.43 -0.88
CA MET A 69 9.81 6.06 -1.73
C MET A 69 11.13 6.23 -1.02
N ASN A 70 11.26 7.31 -0.24
CA ASN A 70 12.46 7.50 0.56
C ASN A 70 12.61 6.43 1.62
N LEU A 71 11.49 6.06 2.22
CA LEU A 71 11.49 5.00 3.21
C LEU A 71 11.88 3.67 2.58
N ALA A 72 11.35 3.41 1.39
CA ALA A 72 11.67 2.17 0.69
C ALA A 72 13.15 2.10 0.37
N GLU A 73 13.70 3.20 -0.05
CA GLU A 73 15.13 3.25 -0.35
C GLU A 73 15.95 3.03 0.90
N LYS A 74 15.53 3.64 2.00
CA LYS A 74 16.26 3.52 3.25
C LYS A 74 16.32 2.09 3.76
N TYR A 75 15.25 1.34 3.58
CA TYR A 75 15.17 -0.02 4.08
C TYR A 75 15.37 -1.07 3.01
N ASP A 76 15.69 -0.63 1.80
CA ASP A 76 15.99 -1.55 0.69
C ASP A 76 14.78 -2.42 0.34
N VAL A 77 13.61 -1.82 0.35
CA VAL A 77 12.42 -2.49 -0.15
C VAL A 77 11.96 -1.78 -1.41
N GLU A 78 11.04 -2.40 -2.13
CA GLU A 78 10.55 -1.84 -3.36
C GLU A 78 9.24 -1.15 -3.16
N TYR A 79 9.10 0.02 -3.75
CA TYR A 79 7.84 0.73 -3.77
C TYR A 79 7.20 0.43 -5.12
N ASP A 80 6.09 -0.30 -5.10
CA ASP A 80 5.49 -0.80 -6.33
C ASP A 80 4.42 0.10 -6.91
N GLY A 81 4.09 1.17 -6.24
CA GLY A 81 3.08 2.09 -6.76
C GLY A 81 1.96 2.30 -5.78
N TRP A 82 0.96 3.04 -6.20
CA TRP A 82 -0.15 3.34 -5.33
C TRP A 82 -1.45 3.36 -6.12
N GLY A 83 -2.53 3.23 -5.40
CA GLY A 83 -3.85 3.35 -5.99
C GLY A 83 -4.79 3.97 -4.99
N THR A 84 -6.00 4.23 -5.42
CA THR A 84 -6.96 4.81 -4.52
C THR A 84 -8.31 4.15 -4.75
N TYR A 85 -9.11 4.09 -3.72
CA TYR A 85 -10.48 3.66 -3.87
C TYR A 85 -11.34 4.44 -2.90
N PHE A 86 -12.60 4.52 -3.25
CA PHE A 86 -13.55 5.26 -2.48
C PHE A 86 -14.45 4.28 -1.76
N GLU A 87 -14.60 4.47 -0.47
CA GLU A 87 -15.45 3.61 0.28
C GLU A 87 -16.84 4.19 0.31
N ASP A 88 -17.78 3.49 -0.23
CA ASP A 88 -19.14 3.96 -0.28
C ASP A 88 -19.85 3.62 1.03
N PRO A 89 -20.26 4.58 1.79
CA PRO A 89 -20.89 4.28 3.06
C PRO A 89 -22.20 3.54 2.91
N ASN A 90 -22.81 3.57 1.73
CA ASN A 90 -24.00 2.81 1.50
C ASN A 90 -23.74 1.39 1.13
N GLY A 91 -22.47 1.03 1.01
CA GLY A 91 -22.12 -0.33 0.71
C GLY A 91 -22.30 -0.75 -0.71
N GLU A 92 -22.49 0.18 -1.58
CA GLU A 92 -22.61 -0.20 -2.92
C GLU A 92 -21.37 -0.16 -3.60
N GLU A 93 -20.96 -1.19 -4.13
CA GLU A 93 -19.75 -1.19 -4.76
C GLU A 93 -19.99 -1.45 -6.12
N GLY A 94 -20.02 -0.81 -6.72
CA GLY A 94 -20.31 -1.14 -8.00
C GLY A 94 -19.88 -2.49 -8.46
N GLU A 95 -20.09 -2.68 -7.86
CA GLU A 95 -20.01 -3.47 -8.10
C GLU A 95 -19.85 -3.98 -8.57
N ASP A 96 -19.86 -4.20 -8.88
CA ASP A 96 -19.73 -4.68 -9.13
C ASP A 96 -19.71 -5.20 -9.66
N GLY A 97 -19.89 -5.24 -9.87
CA GLY A 97 -20.00 -5.82 -10.27
C GLY A 97 -20.04 -6.22 -10.79
N ASP A 98 -20.07 -6.30 -10.88
CA ASP A 98 -20.31 -6.79 -11.27
C ASP A 98 -20.43 -7.20 -11.80
N ASP A 99 -20.43 -7.29 -11.87
CA ASP A 99 -20.73 -7.75 -12.22
C ASP A 99 -20.93 -8.23 -12.79
N GLU A 100 -20.91 -8.38 -12.94
CA GLU A 100 -21.25 -8.92 -13.29
C GLU A 100 -21.56 -9.32 -13.76
N ASP A 101 -21.67 -9.57 -14.00
CA ASP A 101 -22.15 -9.94 -14.28
C ASP A 101 -22.46 -10.23 -14.60
#